data_a37acea03241e227f7314b1f9561db0c
#
_entry.id   a37acea03241e227f7314b1f9561db0c
#
_cell.length_a   1.000
_cell.length_b   1.000
_cell.length_c   1.000
_cell.angle_alpha   90.00
_cell.angle_beta   90.00
_cell.angle_gamma   90.00
#
_symmetry.space_group_name_H-M   'P 1'
#
loop_
_entity.id
_entity.type
_entity.pdbx_description
1 polymer ?
#
loop_
_entity_poly.entity_id
_entity_poly.type
_entity_poly.pdbx_seq_one_letter_code
_entity_poly.pdbx_strand_id
1 'polypeptide(L)'
;MPKSNYSSIETIIKIAKKGGMFILVDDEKRENEGDLVISTSDTNSKNINFMAKYGRGLICLALDSLQAKRLNLSLMSPINQSRNQTAFTISIEAKKGITTGISAKDRSRTIKIASKKNVSKKDIVSPGHVFPIIAKDGGVLVRAGHTEASVDISKLAKKNNSAVICEIMNEDGSMAKGQDLFDFANKHKLKIGKIEDLISYRLKREKLVRLKKSSEIKVKNQKYKIKIYENLLDGSEHFALVKGAIKKGVVPRVRVISSNIVYNYLISQKLPNSFNKTLNYFKKFNNCVLVFIKDTNLKSVTQTLKDYKNKGSYKKSNDKLLRNYGIGAQIIKDLKIRKMILITKSPKKVIGLEGYNIKITKQELI
;
A
#
# COMPACT_ATOMS: atom_id res chain seq x y z
N MET A 1 3.95 3.54 28.05
CA MET A 1 3.21 3.64 26.76
C MET A 1 2.13 2.57 26.79
N PRO A 2 0.85 2.88 26.55
CA PRO A 2 -0.16 1.84 26.47
C PRO A 2 0.23 0.87 25.35
N LYS A 3 0.20 -0.43 25.65
CA LYS A 3 0.44 -1.49 24.65
C LYS A 3 -0.60 -1.28 23.54
N SER A 4 -0.16 -1.12 22.31
CA SER A 4 -1.09 -1.04 21.18
C SER A 4 -1.89 -2.35 21.16
N ASN A 5 -3.21 -2.25 21.18
CA ASN A 5 -4.10 -3.42 21.12
C ASN A 5 -4.03 -4.14 19.77
N TYR A 6 -3.26 -3.60 18.80
CA TYR A 6 -3.03 -4.18 17.48
C TYR A 6 -1.94 -5.25 17.49
N SER A 7 -2.17 -6.30 16.74
CA SER A 7 -1.22 -7.38 16.56
C SER A 7 -0.21 -7.05 15.47
N SER A 8 1.04 -7.53 15.61
CA SER A 8 2.05 -7.38 14.57
C SER A 8 1.64 -8.10 13.27
N ILE A 9 2.14 -7.64 12.14
CA ILE A 9 1.87 -8.27 10.84
C ILE A 9 2.41 -9.69 10.77
N GLU A 10 3.52 -9.98 11.44
CA GLU A 10 4.02 -11.35 11.59
C GLU A 10 3.01 -12.27 12.27
N THR A 11 2.32 -11.77 13.29
CA THR A 11 1.24 -12.52 13.98
C THR A 11 0.06 -12.76 13.03
N ILE A 12 -0.38 -11.74 12.30
CA ILE A 12 -1.46 -11.87 11.32
C ILE A 12 -1.09 -12.87 10.23
N ILE A 13 0.12 -12.83 9.68
CA ILE A 13 0.61 -13.79 8.68
C ILE A 13 0.63 -15.22 9.25
N LYS A 14 1.05 -15.40 10.52
CA LYS A 14 1.02 -16.72 11.19
C LYS A 14 -0.40 -17.26 11.32
N ILE A 15 -1.37 -16.41 11.66
CA ILE A 15 -2.80 -16.78 11.74
C ILE A 15 -3.30 -17.19 10.36
N ALA A 16 -3.08 -16.38 9.33
CA ALA A 16 -3.46 -16.69 7.96
C ALA A 16 -2.82 -18.00 7.47
N LYS A 17 -1.54 -18.25 7.80
CA LYS A 17 -0.84 -19.49 7.46
C LYS A 17 -1.50 -20.73 8.07
N LYS A 18 -2.06 -20.61 9.28
CA LYS A 18 -2.80 -21.68 9.97
C LYS A 18 -4.27 -21.78 9.50
N GLY A 19 -4.72 -20.94 8.55
CA GLY A 19 -6.09 -20.92 8.07
C GLY A 19 -7.08 -20.18 8.97
N GLY A 20 -6.58 -19.39 9.90
CA GLY A 20 -7.40 -18.60 10.82
C GLY A 20 -7.91 -17.29 10.19
N MET A 21 -9.07 -16.84 10.66
CA MET A 21 -9.64 -15.53 10.36
C MET A 21 -8.99 -14.45 11.22
N PHE A 22 -8.90 -13.25 10.71
CA PHE A 22 -8.34 -12.07 11.39
C PHE A 22 -9.06 -10.81 10.91
N ILE A 23 -8.78 -9.68 11.55
CA ILE A 23 -9.31 -8.37 11.17
C ILE A 23 -8.18 -7.52 10.62
N LEU A 24 -8.43 -6.80 9.53
CA LEU A 24 -7.58 -5.72 9.05
C LEU A 24 -8.31 -4.39 9.20
N VAL A 25 -7.58 -3.36 9.66
CA VAL A 25 -8.10 -1.99 9.75
C VAL A 25 -7.27 -1.06 8.90
N ASP A 26 -7.92 -0.09 8.28
CA ASP A 26 -7.26 0.94 7.48
C ASP A 26 -7.02 2.24 8.28
N ASP A 27 -6.45 3.26 7.61
CA ASP A 27 -6.13 4.55 8.23
C ASP A 27 -7.41 5.32 8.58
N GLU A 28 -7.43 5.99 9.76
CA GLU A 28 -8.54 6.82 10.24
C GLU A 28 -8.95 7.91 9.24
N LYS A 29 -8.00 8.36 8.40
CA LYS A 29 -8.27 9.39 7.37
C LYS A 29 -8.81 8.81 6.08
N ARG A 30 -8.87 7.46 5.94
CA ARG A 30 -9.41 6.78 4.76
C ARG A 30 -10.88 6.39 4.99
N GLU A 31 -11.16 5.23 5.57
CA GLU A 31 -12.48 4.71 5.90
C GLU A 31 -12.65 4.59 7.41
N ASN A 32 -11.54 4.30 8.12
CA ASN A 32 -11.50 3.97 9.53
C ASN A 32 -12.41 2.77 9.85
N GLU A 33 -12.33 1.74 9.02
CA GLU A 33 -13.18 0.55 9.09
C GLU A 33 -12.34 -0.71 9.28
N GLY A 34 -12.98 -1.79 9.71
CA GLY A 34 -12.36 -3.09 9.88
C GLY A 34 -13.08 -4.17 9.08
N ASP A 35 -12.32 -4.98 8.35
CA ASP A 35 -12.82 -6.13 7.63
C ASP A 35 -12.38 -7.43 8.30
N LEU A 36 -13.31 -8.39 8.41
CA LEU A 36 -13.00 -9.80 8.59
C LEU A 36 -12.31 -10.33 7.36
N VAL A 37 -11.22 -11.06 7.54
CA VAL A 37 -10.40 -11.58 6.43
C VAL A 37 -10.06 -13.04 6.65
N ILE A 38 -10.19 -13.86 5.60
CA ILE A 38 -9.70 -15.23 5.55
C ILE A 38 -9.20 -15.56 4.13
N SER A 39 -8.11 -16.34 4.01
CA SER A 39 -7.64 -16.82 2.71
C SER A 39 -8.67 -17.76 2.07
N THR A 40 -8.85 -17.67 0.75
CA THR A 40 -9.84 -18.50 0.05
C THR A 40 -9.58 -20.01 0.17
N SER A 41 -8.31 -20.44 0.29
CA SER A 41 -7.92 -21.83 0.51
C SER A 41 -8.52 -22.42 1.80
N ASP A 42 -8.76 -21.58 2.80
CA ASP A 42 -9.20 -21.99 4.13
C ASP A 42 -10.69 -21.66 4.37
N THR A 43 -11.35 -21.04 3.38
CA THR A 43 -12.77 -20.66 3.45
C THR A 43 -13.67 -21.89 3.44
N ASN A 44 -14.69 -21.89 4.29
CA ASN A 44 -15.73 -22.91 4.35
C ASN A 44 -17.08 -22.30 4.75
N SER A 45 -18.14 -23.10 4.78
CA SER A 45 -19.48 -22.63 5.12
C SER A 45 -19.58 -21.99 6.51
N LYS A 46 -18.80 -22.48 7.50
CA LYS A 46 -18.79 -21.90 8.86
C LYS A 46 -18.21 -20.49 8.87
N ASN A 47 -17.11 -20.26 8.11
CA ASN A 47 -16.51 -18.92 8.00
C ASN A 47 -17.43 -17.93 7.28
N ILE A 48 -18.07 -18.36 6.18
CA ILE A 48 -19.05 -17.51 5.46
C ILE A 48 -20.26 -17.20 6.33
N ASN A 49 -20.77 -18.19 7.06
CA ASN A 49 -21.86 -17.95 8.00
C ASN A 49 -21.44 -17.01 9.14
N PHE A 50 -20.21 -17.12 9.64
CA PHE A 50 -19.68 -16.21 10.64
C PHE A 50 -19.63 -14.76 10.12
N MET A 51 -19.10 -14.55 8.91
CA MET A 51 -19.04 -13.23 8.26
C MET A 51 -20.46 -12.66 8.07
N ALA A 52 -21.40 -13.46 7.56
CA ALA A 52 -22.79 -13.03 7.36
C ALA A 52 -23.50 -12.66 8.67
N LYS A 53 -23.34 -13.49 9.71
CA LYS A 53 -24.02 -13.32 10.99
C LYS A 53 -23.43 -12.20 11.84
N TYR A 54 -22.12 -12.14 11.94
CA TYR A 54 -21.42 -11.25 12.86
C TYR A 54 -20.75 -10.06 12.19
N GLY A 55 -20.21 -10.23 10.98
CA GLY A 55 -19.67 -9.12 10.18
C GLY A 55 -20.78 -8.22 9.66
N ARG A 56 -21.85 -8.80 9.13
CA ARG A 56 -23.04 -8.12 8.57
C ARG A 56 -22.77 -7.31 7.29
N GLY A 57 -21.50 -7.15 6.90
CA GLY A 57 -21.08 -6.46 5.68
C GLY A 57 -21.27 -7.29 4.41
N LEU A 58 -20.83 -6.77 3.28
CA LEU A 58 -20.86 -7.45 2.01
C LEU A 58 -19.70 -8.47 1.91
N ILE A 59 -20.06 -9.75 1.76
CA ILE A 59 -19.03 -10.80 1.58
C ILE A 59 -18.46 -10.72 0.17
N CYS A 60 -17.20 -10.28 0.07
CA CYS A 60 -16.49 -10.04 -1.17
C CYS A 60 -15.34 -11.02 -1.37
N LEU A 61 -15.11 -11.38 -2.63
CA LEU A 61 -13.98 -12.21 -3.04
C LEU A 61 -12.87 -11.35 -3.63
N ALA A 62 -11.84 -11.04 -2.83
CA ALA A 62 -10.67 -10.31 -3.29
C ALA A 62 -9.76 -11.24 -4.12
N LEU A 63 -9.48 -10.85 -5.37
CA LEU A 63 -8.70 -11.60 -6.35
C LEU A 63 -7.53 -10.75 -6.87
N ASP A 64 -6.42 -11.40 -7.25
CA ASP A 64 -5.41 -10.71 -8.06
C ASP A 64 -5.88 -10.57 -9.53
N SER A 65 -5.22 -9.70 -10.28
CA SER A 65 -5.55 -9.40 -11.69
C SER A 65 -5.48 -10.63 -12.58
N LEU A 66 -4.54 -11.56 -12.29
CA LEU A 66 -4.38 -12.78 -13.07
C LEU A 66 -5.57 -13.73 -12.91
N GLN A 67 -6.07 -13.88 -11.68
CA GLN A 67 -7.22 -14.74 -11.39
C GLN A 67 -8.50 -14.16 -12.00
N ALA A 68 -8.67 -12.84 -11.90
CA ALA A 68 -9.79 -12.14 -12.54
C ALA A 68 -9.80 -12.33 -14.07
N LYS A 69 -8.62 -12.27 -14.71
CA LYS A 69 -8.47 -12.56 -16.14
C LYS A 69 -8.83 -14.00 -16.51
N ARG A 70 -8.40 -14.99 -15.72
CA ARG A 70 -8.77 -16.43 -15.97
C ARG A 70 -10.27 -16.66 -15.93
N LEU A 71 -10.95 -15.99 -15.02
CA LEU A 71 -12.41 -16.01 -14.90
C LEU A 71 -13.11 -15.13 -15.93
N ASN A 72 -12.36 -14.33 -16.70
CA ASN A 72 -12.88 -13.34 -17.66
C ASN A 72 -13.90 -12.39 -17.02
N LEU A 73 -13.58 -11.89 -15.81
CA LEU A 73 -14.45 -10.98 -15.08
C LEU A 73 -14.36 -9.57 -15.64
N SER A 74 -15.49 -9.01 -16.03
CA SER A 74 -15.63 -7.59 -16.36
C SER A 74 -15.93 -6.75 -15.13
N LEU A 75 -15.51 -5.49 -15.13
CA LEU A 75 -15.90 -4.55 -14.09
C LEU A 75 -17.43 -4.35 -14.11
N MET A 76 -18.01 -4.20 -12.93
CA MET A 76 -19.46 -3.96 -12.75
C MET A 76 -19.90 -2.66 -13.44
N SER A 77 -19.03 -1.66 -13.52
CA SER A 77 -19.27 -0.43 -14.26
C SER A 77 -18.02 -0.07 -15.10
N PRO A 78 -18.19 0.32 -16.39
CA PRO A 78 -17.12 0.82 -17.22
C PRO A 78 -16.46 2.08 -16.64
N ILE A 79 -17.26 2.94 -15.99
CA ILE A 79 -16.83 4.18 -15.34
C ILE A 79 -17.04 4.03 -13.83
N ASN A 80 -15.94 3.76 -13.12
CA ASN A 80 -16.00 3.63 -11.67
C ASN A 80 -16.05 5.02 -11.00
N GLN A 81 -17.22 5.40 -10.50
CA GLN A 81 -17.48 6.66 -9.80
C GLN A 81 -17.44 6.53 -8.27
N SER A 82 -17.21 5.31 -7.74
CA SER A 82 -17.17 5.09 -6.29
C SER A 82 -16.05 5.90 -5.64
N ARG A 83 -16.30 6.39 -4.42
CA ARG A 83 -15.37 7.24 -3.64
C ARG A 83 -13.94 6.66 -3.58
N ASN A 84 -13.85 5.36 -3.34
CA ASN A 84 -12.58 4.65 -3.16
C ASN A 84 -12.12 3.91 -4.41
N GLN A 85 -12.87 4.00 -5.51
CA GLN A 85 -12.58 3.35 -6.80
C GLN A 85 -12.33 1.84 -6.66
N THR A 86 -13.06 1.19 -5.75
CA THR A 86 -12.99 -0.25 -5.54
C THR A 86 -13.41 -0.98 -6.82
N ALA A 87 -12.55 -1.87 -7.31
CA ALA A 87 -12.73 -2.52 -8.61
C ALA A 87 -13.69 -3.72 -8.51
N PHE A 88 -14.96 -3.46 -8.21
CA PHE A 88 -16.00 -4.47 -8.26
C PHE A 88 -16.17 -5.02 -9.67
N THR A 89 -16.32 -6.34 -9.76
CA THR A 89 -16.69 -7.02 -10.99
C THR A 89 -18.16 -7.43 -10.94
N ILE A 90 -18.69 -7.92 -12.06
CA ILE A 90 -19.98 -8.61 -12.05
C ILE A 90 -19.99 -9.71 -11.00
N SER A 91 -21.12 -9.91 -10.31
CA SER A 91 -21.28 -10.97 -9.32
C SER A 91 -21.30 -12.35 -9.99
N ILE A 92 -20.89 -13.36 -9.25
CA ILE A 92 -20.69 -14.72 -9.78
C ILE A 92 -21.33 -15.80 -8.90
N GLU A 93 -21.57 -16.96 -9.52
CA GLU A 93 -21.86 -18.22 -8.86
C GLU A 93 -21.10 -19.38 -9.48
N ALA A 94 -20.92 -20.46 -8.71
CA ALA A 94 -20.43 -21.73 -9.24
C ALA A 94 -21.47 -22.32 -10.21
N LYS A 95 -21.03 -22.76 -11.38
CA LYS A 95 -21.95 -23.34 -12.37
C LYS A 95 -22.60 -24.64 -11.92
N LYS A 96 -21.97 -25.38 -10.99
CA LYS A 96 -22.45 -26.69 -10.52
C LYS A 96 -22.31 -26.86 -9.01
N GLY A 97 -23.25 -27.60 -8.43
CA GLY A 97 -23.21 -28.05 -7.03
C GLY A 97 -23.58 -26.96 -6.03
N ILE A 98 -24.41 -26.04 -6.44
CA ILE A 98 -25.10 -25.03 -5.62
C ILE A 98 -26.62 -25.27 -5.72
N THR A 99 -27.37 -24.68 -4.80
CA THR A 99 -28.83 -24.60 -4.85
C THR A 99 -29.28 -23.23 -5.37
N THR A 100 -29.66 -22.31 -4.50
CA THR A 100 -30.06 -20.94 -4.86
C THR A 100 -28.88 -19.96 -4.88
N GLY A 101 -27.69 -20.38 -4.45
CA GLY A 101 -26.46 -19.55 -4.47
C GLY A 101 -26.21 -18.73 -3.21
N ILE A 102 -27.23 -18.27 -2.51
CA ILE A 102 -27.12 -17.35 -1.36
C ILE A 102 -26.67 -18.02 -0.06
N SER A 103 -26.88 -19.33 0.12
CA SER A 103 -26.54 -20.01 1.35
C SER A 103 -25.03 -19.92 1.65
N ALA A 104 -24.63 -19.97 2.93
CA ALA A 104 -23.21 -19.98 3.31
C ALA A 104 -22.46 -21.16 2.66
N LYS A 105 -23.13 -22.28 2.43
CA LYS A 105 -22.60 -23.45 1.72
C LYS A 105 -22.35 -23.13 0.25
N ASP A 106 -23.31 -22.53 -0.43
CA ASP A 106 -23.22 -22.23 -1.86
C ASP A 106 -22.17 -21.13 -2.13
N ARG A 107 -22.18 -20.03 -1.33
CA ARG A 107 -21.18 -18.99 -1.44
C ARG A 107 -19.76 -19.52 -1.17
N SER A 108 -19.57 -20.36 -0.15
CA SER A 108 -18.26 -20.97 0.11
C SER A 108 -17.81 -21.88 -1.05
N ARG A 109 -18.72 -22.59 -1.69
CA ARG A 109 -18.44 -23.41 -2.88
C ARG A 109 -18.04 -22.54 -4.07
N THR A 110 -18.77 -21.47 -4.34
CA THR A 110 -18.47 -20.49 -5.40
C THR A 110 -17.07 -19.90 -5.21
N ILE A 111 -16.75 -19.45 -4.01
CA ILE A 111 -15.44 -18.91 -3.65
C ILE A 111 -14.33 -19.93 -3.88
N LYS A 112 -14.53 -21.17 -3.41
CA LYS A 112 -13.53 -22.25 -3.62
C LYS A 112 -13.29 -22.54 -5.08
N ILE A 113 -14.34 -22.58 -5.90
CA ILE A 113 -14.22 -22.82 -7.35
C ILE A 113 -13.50 -21.65 -8.01
N ALA A 114 -13.95 -20.41 -7.76
CA ALA A 114 -13.39 -19.21 -8.37
C ALA A 114 -11.92 -18.96 -7.98
N SER A 115 -11.43 -19.50 -6.85
CA SER A 115 -10.05 -19.36 -6.40
C SER A 115 -9.10 -20.48 -6.80
N LYS A 116 -9.54 -21.51 -7.55
CA LYS A 116 -8.66 -22.57 -8.06
C LYS A 116 -7.65 -22.04 -9.08
N LYS A 117 -6.44 -22.60 -9.09
CA LYS A 117 -5.40 -22.24 -10.07
C LYS A 117 -5.81 -22.50 -11.51
N ASN A 118 -6.53 -23.59 -11.75
CA ASN A 118 -6.94 -24.04 -13.09
C ASN A 118 -8.41 -23.70 -13.39
N VAL A 119 -8.95 -22.65 -12.79
CA VAL A 119 -10.32 -22.20 -13.05
C VAL A 119 -10.41 -21.46 -14.37
N SER A 120 -11.57 -21.59 -15.01
CA SER A 120 -11.91 -20.85 -16.22
C SER A 120 -13.32 -20.23 -16.11
N LYS A 121 -13.65 -19.36 -17.08
CA LYS A 121 -15.02 -18.81 -17.20
C LYS A 121 -16.11 -19.89 -17.23
N LYS A 122 -15.79 -21.10 -17.71
CA LYS A 122 -16.77 -22.20 -17.82
C LYS A 122 -17.21 -22.79 -16.49
N ASP A 123 -16.47 -22.50 -15.41
CA ASP A 123 -16.73 -23.03 -14.06
C ASP A 123 -17.68 -22.14 -13.23
N ILE A 124 -17.93 -20.94 -13.71
CA ILE A 124 -18.80 -19.96 -13.05
C ILE A 124 -19.90 -19.47 -13.97
N VAL A 125 -20.92 -18.88 -13.39
CA VAL A 125 -22.01 -18.15 -14.08
C VAL A 125 -22.15 -16.76 -13.45
N SER A 126 -22.83 -15.86 -14.13
CA SER A 126 -23.10 -14.48 -13.71
C SER A 126 -24.51 -14.11 -14.20
N PRO A 127 -25.30 -13.37 -13.41
CA PRO A 127 -25.00 -12.87 -12.07
C PRO A 127 -25.03 -13.95 -10.99
N GLY A 128 -24.65 -13.62 -9.75
CA GLY A 128 -24.69 -14.52 -8.60
C GLY A 128 -24.57 -13.79 -7.27
N HIS A 129 -24.30 -14.53 -6.18
CA HIS A 129 -24.31 -14.02 -4.81
C HIS A 129 -22.90 -13.86 -4.19
N VAL A 130 -21.84 -13.99 -4.97
CA VAL A 130 -20.47 -13.65 -4.57
C VAL A 130 -19.99 -12.49 -5.41
N PHE A 131 -19.41 -11.49 -4.76
CA PHE A 131 -18.97 -10.24 -5.37
C PHE A 131 -17.43 -10.20 -5.46
N PRO A 132 -16.83 -10.50 -6.64
CA PRO A 132 -15.39 -10.40 -6.78
C PRO A 132 -14.93 -8.93 -6.86
N ILE A 133 -13.77 -8.67 -6.25
CA ILE A 133 -13.09 -7.37 -6.30
C ILE A 133 -11.65 -7.61 -6.74
N ILE A 134 -11.17 -6.82 -7.71
CA ILE A 134 -9.82 -6.96 -8.23
C ILE A 134 -8.85 -6.10 -7.43
N ALA A 135 -7.87 -6.74 -6.78
CA ALA A 135 -6.77 -6.05 -6.13
C ALA A 135 -5.84 -5.41 -7.17
N LYS A 136 -5.35 -4.20 -6.88
CA LYS A 136 -4.34 -3.54 -7.73
C LYS A 136 -3.03 -4.33 -7.70
N ASP A 137 -2.40 -4.50 -8.88
CA ASP A 137 -1.06 -5.06 -8.96
C ASP A 137 -0.09 -4.21 -8.13
N GLY A 138 0.80 -4.88 -7.38
CA GLY A 138 1.62 -4.25 -6.36
C GLY A 138 0.99 -4.18 -4.95
N GLY A 139 -0.31 -4.53 -4.82
CA GLY A 139 -1.00 -4.69 -3.53
C GLY A 139 -1.06 -3.38 -2.72
N VAL A 140 -0.90 -3.48 -1.39
CA VAL A 140 -0.96 -2.31 -0.48
C VAL A 140 0.10 -1.25 -0.78
N LEU A 141 1.16 -1.59 -1.51
CA LEU A 141 2.17 -0.63 -1.94
C LEU A 141 1.68 0.27 -3.07
N VAL A 142 0.59 -0.07 -3.74
CA VAL A 142 -0.07 0.75 -4.77
C VAL A 142 -1.36 1.35 -4.23
N ARG A 143 -2.21 0.56 -3.57
CA ARG A 143 -3.47 1.02 -2.97
C ARG A 143 -3.63 0.43 -1.56
N ALA A 144 -3.70 1.30 -0.54
CA ALA A 144 -3.81 0.90 0.86
C ALA A 144 -5.26 0.55 1.25
N GLY A 145 -5.85 -0.43 0.59
CA GLY A 145 -7.22 -0.90 0.82
C GLY A 145 -7.27 -2.33 1.35
N HIS A 146 -8.40 -2.70 1.96
CA HIS A 146 -8.66 -4.04 2.50
C HIS A 146 -8.51 -5.13 1.42
N THR A 147 -8.96 -4.86 0.18
CA THR A 147 -8.81 -5.76 -0.97
C THR A 147 -7.36 -6.13 -1.21
N GLU A 148 -6.49 -5.13 -1.33
CA GLU A 148 -5.05 -5.33 -1.55
C GLU A 148 -4.39 -5.99 -0.35
N ALA A 149 -4.74 -5.55 0.86
CA ALA A 149 -4.16 -6.05 2.09
C ALA A 149 -4.48 -7.53 2.32
N SER A 150 -5.71 -7.96 2.07
CA SER A 150 -6.13 -9.35 2.22
C SER A 150 -5.42 -10.29 1.24
N VAL A 151 -5.28 -9.87 -0.02
CA VAL A 151 -4.53 -10.62 -1.04
C VAL A 151 -3.04 -10.68 -0.68
N ASP A 152 -2.44 -9.59 -0.21
CA ASP A 152 -1.04 -9.54 0.21
C ASP A 152 -0.76 -10.46 1.41
N ILE A 153 -1.61 -10.44 2.43
CA ILE A 153 -1.47 -11.36 3.58
C ILE A 153 -1.58 -12.81 3.12
N SER A 154 -2.53 -13.13 2.23
CA SER A 154 -2.65 -14.48 1.69
C SER A 154 -1.39 -14.92 0.95
N LYS A 155 -0.80 -14.06 0.11
CA LYS A 155 0.49 -14.31 -0.56
C LYS A 155 1.63 -14.50 0.44
N LEU A 156 1.75 -13.63 1.44
CA LEU A 156 2.77 -13.71 2.48
C LEU A 156 2.63 -14.96 3.37
N ALA A 157 1.39 -15.44 3.55
CA ALA A 157 1.09 -16.70 4.22
C ALA A 157 1.33 -17.94 3.34
N LYS A 158 1.78 -17.77 2.08
CA LYS A 158 1.95 -18.83 1.08
C LYS A 158 0.66 -19.60 0.77
N LYS A 159 -0.47 -18.88 0.78
CA LYS A 159 -1.79 -19.36 0.38
C LYS A 159 -2.10 -18.94 -1.07
N ASN A 160 -3.37 -19.06 -1.48
CA ASN A 160 -3.81 -18.54 -2.77
C ASN A 160 -3.67 -17.01 -2.83
N ASN A 161 -3.53 -16.45 -4.04
CA ASN A 161 -3.51 -15.00 -4.24
C ASN A 161 -4.91 -14.39 -4.18
N SER A 162 -5.70 -14.82 -3.19
CA SER A 162 -7.09 -14.42 -3.02
C SER A 162 -7.54 -14.57 -1.58
N ALA A 163 -8.50 -13.76 -1.17
CA ALA A 163 -9.07 -13.78 0.17
C ALA A 163 -10.58 -13.48 0.12
N VAL A 164 -11.28 -13.85 1.18
CA VAL A 164 -12.65 -13.37 1.45
C VAL A 164 -12.55 -12.26 2.46
N ILE A 165 -13.24 -11.16 2.19
CA ILE A 165 -13.36 -10.01 3.08
C ILE A 165 -14.83 -9.71 3.34
N CYS A 166 -15.10 -9.13 4.51
CA CYS A 166 -16.43 -8.68 4.91
C CYS A 166 -16.28 -7.57 5.94
N GLU A 167 -16.89 -6.44 5.70
CA GLU A 167 -16.90 -5.30 6.63
C GLU A 167 -17.56 -5.70 7.96
N ILE A 168 -17.15 -5.05 9.05
CA ILE A 168 -17.75 -5.24 10.38
C ILE A 168 -18.68 -4.08 10.67
N MET A 169 -19.94 -4.39 10.88
CA MET A 169 -20.98 -3.45 11.24
C MET A 169 -21.51 -3.71 12.67
N ASN A 170 -21.89 -2.65 13.33
CA ASN A 170 -22.58 -2.70 14.62
C ASN A 170 -24.01 -3.29 14.48
N GLU A 171 -24.67 -3.55 15.60
CA GLU A 171 -26.04 -4.14 15.60
C GLU A 171 -27.08 -3.18 15.03
N ASP A 172 -26.84 -1.88 15.14
CA ASP A 172 -27.69 -0.82 14.59
C ASP A 172 -27.48 -0.56 13.08
N GLY A 173 -26.54 -1.32 12.45
CA GLY A 173 -26.20 -1.17 11.04
C GLY A 173 -25.15 -0.10 10.75
N SER A 174 -24.64 0.62 11.75
CA SER A 174 -23.50 1.54 11.58
C SER A 174 -22.20 0.78 11.42
N MET A 175 -21.17 1.42 10.82
CA MET A 175 -19.85 0.79 10.69
C MET A 175 -19.14 0.74 12.03
N ALA A 176 -18.62 -0.43 12.40
CA ALA A 176 -17.79 -0.60 13.60
C ALA A 176 -16.45 0.12 13.44
N LYS A 177 -16.07 0.96 14.40
CA LYS A 177 -14.86 1.79 14.36
C LYS A 177 -14.18 1.85 15.73
N GLY A 178 -12.85 2.08 15.72
CA GLY A 178 -12.10 2.30 16.95
C GLY A 178 -12.34 1.23 18.00
N GLN A 179 -12.98 1.57 19.13
CA GLN A 179 -13.21 0.66 20.25
C GLN A 179 -14.16 -0.50 19.87
N ASP A 180 -15.18 -0.25 19.02
CA ASP A 180 -16.12 -1.29 18.59
C ASP A 180 -15.39 -2.48 17.95
N LEU A 181 -14.35 -2.22 17.14
CA LEU A 181 -13.53 -3.25 16.52
C LEU A 181 -12.74 -4.06 17.54
N PHE A 182 -12.24 -3.44 18.62
CA PHE A 182 -11.55 -4.16 19.69
C PHE A 182 -12.51 -5.01 20.49
N ASP A 183 -13.70 -4.52 20.79
CA ASP A 183 -14.74 -5.26 21.52
C ASP A 183 -15.22 -6.45 20.70
N PHE A 184 -15.43 -6.26 19.40
CA PHE A 184 -15.74 -7.34 18.46
C PHE A 184 -14.61 -8.39 18.42
N ALA A 185 -13.37 -7.95 18.29
CA ALA A 185 -12.21 -8.84 18.23
C ALA A 185 -12.03 -9.64 19.55
N ASN A 186 -12.24 -9.02 20.70
CA ASN A 186 -12.18 -9.67 22.00
C ASN A 186 -13.30 -10.71 22.15
N LYS A 187 -14.55 -10.32 21.83
CA LYS A 187 -15.73 -11.20 21.87
C LYS A 187 -15.52 -12.47 21.04
N HIS A 188 -14.94 -12.31 19.86
CA HIS A 188 -14.74 -13.42 18.91
C HIS A 188 -13.34 -14.02 18.90
N LYS A 189 -12.45 -13.58 19.82
CA LYS A 189 -11.05 -14.06 19.96
C LYS A 189 -10.24 -13.90 18.67
N LEU A 190 -10.50 -12.81 17.91
CA LEU A 190 -9.79 -12.46 16.70
C LEU A 190 -8.63 -11.50 16.98
N LYS A 191 -7.68 -11.43 16.07
CA LYS A 191 -6.57 -10.46 16.12
C LYS A 191 -6.75 -9.40 15.06
N ILE A 192 -6.37 -8.16 15.40
CA ILE A 192 -6.47 -7.00 14.51
C ILE A 192 -5.08 -6.59 14.07
N GLY A 193 -4.88 -6.44 12.74
CA GLY A 193 -3.69 -5.87 12.13
C GLY A 193 -4.00 -4.56 11.41
N LYS A 194 -3.01 -3.66 11.32
CA LYS A 194 -3.12 -2.41 10.56
C LYS A 194 -2.58 -2.57 9.15
N ILE A 195 -3.27 -2.02 8.16
CA ILE A 195 -2.79 -1.96 6.77
C ILE A 195 -1.51 -1.12 6.68
N GLU A 196 -1.38 -0.05 7.47
CA GLU A 196 -0.16 0.76 7.57
C GLU A 196 1.06 -0.08 7.98
N ASP A 197 0.89 -0.98 8.95
CA ASP A 197 1.96 -1.88 9.40
C ASP A 197 2.33 -2.89 8.31
N LEU A 198 1.35 -3.36 7.52
CA LEU A 198 1.61 -4.23 6.37
C LEU A 198 2.40 -3.52 5.27
N ILE A 199 2.08 -2.25 4.98
CA ILE A 199 2.87 -1.41 4.06
C ILE A 199 4.32 -1.32 4.56
N SER A 200 4.51 -0.98 5.83
CA SER A 200 5.82 -0.89 6.46
C SER A 200 6.58 -2.22 6.42
N TYR A 201 5.87 -3.33 6.66
CA TYR A 201 6.42 -4.69 6.61
C TYR A 201 6.96 -5.03 5.22
N ARG A 202 6.16 -4.78 4.16
CA ARG A 202 6.53 -5.06 2.77
C ARG A 202 7.67 -4.16 2.30
N LEU A 203 7.60 -2.86 2.59
CA LEU A 203 8.65 -1.89 2.24
C LEU A 203 10.03 -2.28 2.79
N LYS A 204 10.09 -2.87 3.99
CA LYS A 204 11.34 -3.30 4.62
C LYS A 204 11.92 -4.58 4.00
N ARG A 205 11.08 -5.48 3.49
CA ARG A 205 11.47 -6.83 3.04
C ARG A 205 11.58 -6.98 1.53
N GLU A 206 10.82 -6.21 0.77
CA GLU A 206 10.80 -6.30 -0.68
C GLU A 206 11.78 -5.32 -1.32
N LYS A 207 12.46 -5.76 -2.37
CA LYS A 207 13.28 -4.87 -3.19
C LYS A 207 12.39 -4.20 -4.23
N LEU A 208 12.15 -2.90 -4.06
CA LEU A 208 11.25 -2.13 -4.92
C LEU A 208 11.97 -1.27 -5.93
N VAL A 209 13.28 -1.09 -5.79
CA VAL A 209 14.07 -0.25 -6.71
C VAL A 209 15.21 -1.04 -7.32
N ARG A 210 15.49 -0.77 -8.60
CA ARG A 210 16.60 -1.33 -9.35
C ARG A 210 17.40 -0.19 -9.96
N LEU A 211 18.74 -0.18 -9.76
CA LEU A 211 19.61 0.73 -10.48
C LEU A 211 19.58 0.39 -11.97
N LYS A 212 19.15 1.34 -12.82
CA LYS A 212 19.02 1.18 -14.26
C LYS A 212 20.23 1.74 -15.01
N LYS A 213 20.67 2.93 -14.62
CA LYS A 213 21.81 3.61 -15.27
C LYS A 213 22.56 4.49 -14.29
N SER A 214 23.84 4.68 -14.55
CA SER A 214 24.68 5.62 -13.80
C SER A 214 25.57 6.36 -14.80
N SER A 215 25.63 7.70 -14.68
CA SER A 215 26.47 8.55 -15.53
C SER A 215 26.94 9.79 -14.76
N GLU A 216 27.92 10.48 -15.28
CA GLU A 216 28.33 11.78 -14.76
C GLU A 216 27.49 12.90 -15.38
N ILE A 217 27.18 13.92 -14.60
CA ILE A 217 26.45 15.11 -15.03
C ILE A 217 27.01 16.34 -14.33
N LYS A 218 27.07 17.45 -15.06
CA LYS A 218 27.41 18.76 -14.51
C LYS A 218 26.12 19.56 -14.25
N VAL A 219 25.89 19.95 -13.01
CA VAL A 219 24.73 20.75 -12.60
C VAL A 219 25.22 21.97 -11.84
N LYS A 220 24.85 23.17 -12.30
CA LYS A 220 25.33 24.46 -11.72
C LYS A 220 26.85 24.50 -11.46
N ASN A 221 27.62 24.11 -12.46
CA ASN A 221 29.08 24.04 -12.44
C ASN A 221 29.69 23.07 -11.40
N GLN A 222 28.89 22.17 -10.83
CA GLN A 222 29.35 21.10 -9.95
C GLN A 222 29.20 19.74 -10.62
N LYS A 223 30.17 18.85 -10.47
CA LYS A 223 30.11 17.46 -10.97
C LYS A 223 29.34 16.60 -10.00
N TYR A 224 28.39 15.85 -10.55
CA TYR A 224 27.59 14.85 -9.83
C TYR A 224 27.60 13.53 -10.59
N LYS A 225 27.51 12.43 -9.88
CA LYS A 225 27.13 11.14 -10.44
C LYS A 225 25.62 11.00 -10.32
N ILE A 226 24.92 10.96 -11.46
CA ILE A 226 23.49 10.67 -11.48
C ILE A 226 23.31 9.16 -11.52
N LYS A 227 22.44 8.64 -10.65
CA LYS A 227 22.01 7.24 -10.64
C LYS A 227 20.52 7.18 -10.82
N ILE A 228 20.07 6.52 -11.88
CA ILE A 228 18.67 6.36 -12.24
C ILE A 228 18.17 5.03 -11.71
N TYR A 229 17.10 5.07 -10.96
CA TYR A 229 16.45 3.92 -10.33
C TYR A 229 15.05 3.72 -10.90
N GLU A 230 14.76 2.50 -11.30
CA GLU A 230 13.42 2.07 -11.70
C GLU A 230 12.67 1.53 -10.47
N ASN A 231 11.44 1.97 -10.29
CA ASN A 231 10.51 1.37 -9.35
C ASN A 231 9.90 0.11 -9.98
N LEU A 232 10.09 -1.04 -9.35
CA LEU A 232 9.65 -2.33 -9.86
C LEU A 232 8.13 -2.55 -9.78
N LEU A 233 7.39 -1.67 -9.10
CA LEU A 233 5.94 -1.76 -8.98
C LEU A 233 5.19 -1.14 -10.17
N ASP A 234 5.72 -0.02 -10.70
CA ASP A 234 5.01 0.79 -11.70
C ASP A 234 5.91 1.23 -12.87
N GLY A 235 7.17 0.78 -12.91
CA GLY A 235 8.14 1.13 -13.95
C GLY A 235 8.62 2.58 -13.91
N SER A 236 8.20 3.37 -12.92
CA SER A 236 8.58 4.78 -12.83
C SER A 236 10.06 4.96 -12.50
N GLU A 237 10.64 6.06 -13.01
CA GLU A 237 12.04 6.37 -12.77
C GLU A 237 12.21 7.44 -11.70
N HIS A 238 13.12 7.16 -10.78
CA HIS A 238 13.61 8.08 -9.75
C HIS A 238 15.10 8.29 -9.96
N PHE A 239 15.71 9.28 -9.32
CA PHE A 239 17.15 9.44 -9.42
C PHE A 239 17.80 9.92 -8.12
N ALA A 240 19.09 9.65 -8.00
CA ALA A 240 19.95 10.23 -6.99
C ALA A 240 21.10 10.99 -7.65
N LEU A 241 21.33 12.23 -7.20
CA LEU A 241 22.55 12.99 -7.52
C LEU A 241 23.55 12.80 -6.37
N VAL A 242 24.70 12.24 -6.66
CA VAL A 242 25.76 11.95 -5.69
C VAL A 242 26.94 12.87 -5.98
N LYS A 243 27.31 13.73 -5.02
CA LYS A 243 28.53 14.54 -5.04
C LYS A 243 29.56 13.90 -4.14
N GLY A 244 30.77 13.70 -4.68
CA GLY A 244 31.86 13.06 -3.96
C GLY A 244 31.72 11.55 -3.76
N ALA A 245 32.63 10.97 -3.03
CA ALA A 245 32.71 9.53 -2.79
C ALA A 245 31.97 9.15 -1.48
N ILE A 246 31.07 8.21 -1.55
CA ILE A 246 30.44 7.61 -0.37
C ILE A 246 31.33 6.45 0.08
N LYS A 247 32.30 6.74 0.95
CA LYS A 247 33.23 5.77 1.52
C LYS A 247 32.79 5.33 2.92
N LYS A 248 33.28 4.16 3.39
CA LYS A 248 33.10 3.70 4.77
C LYS A 248 33.64 4.76 5.74
N GLY A 249 32.90 5.13 6.77
CA GLY A 249 33.29 6.16 7.76
C GLY A 249 32.81 7.58 7.42
N VAL A 250 32.43 7.87 6.18
CA VAL A 250 31.88 9.18 5.80
C VAL A 250 30.38 9.24 6.07
N VAL A 251 29.92 10.31 6.73
CA VAL A 251 28.50 10.58 6.97
C VAL A 251 28.03 11.64 5.95
N PRO A 252 27.38 11.24 4.83
CA PRO A 252 26.96 12.17 3.81
C PRO A 252 25.75 12.99 4.26
N ARG A 253 25.60 14.18 3.69
CA ARG A 253 24.39 15.00 3.75
C ARG A 253 23.39 14.51 2.73
N VAL A 254 22.21 14.10 3.19
CA VAL A 254 21.19 13.49 2.34
C VAL A 254 19.93 14.33 2.37
N ARG A 255 19.44 14.69 1.20
CA ARG A 255 18.13 15.30 1.00
C ARG A 255 17.25 14.37 0.19
N VAL A 256 16.03 14.14 0.63
CA VAL A 256 14.99 13.45 -0.15
C VAL A 256 13.94 14.46 -0.56
N ILE A 257 13.70 14.59 -1.86
CA ILE A 257 12.66 15.45 -2.44
C ILE A 257 11.68 14.58 -3.21
N SER A 258 10.40 14.76 -2.93
CA SER A 258 9.32 14.19 -3.74
C SER A 258 8.65 15.30 -4.53
N SER A 259 8.63 15.17 -5.85
CA SER A 259 8.11 16.19 -6.77
C SER A 259 6.64 15.99 -7.06
N ASN A 260 5.87 17.07 -7.02
CA ASN A 260 4.56 17.19 -7.64
C ASN A 260 4.64 18.41 -8.58
N ILE A 261 4.56 18.17 -9.87
CA ILE A 261 4.74 19.20 -10.91
C ILE A 261 3.76 20.35 -10.72
N VAL A 262 2.47 20.06 -10.54
CA VAL A 262 1.44 21.11 -10.42
C VAL A 262 1.66 21.97 -9.17
N TYR A 263 1.83 21.33 -8.02
CA TYR A 263 2.05 22.06 -6.78
C TYR A 263 3.37 22.84 -6.80
N ASN A 264 4.43 22.24 -7.31
CA ASN A 264 5.77 22.84 -7.26
C ASN A 264 5.97 23.96 -8.27
N TYR A 265 5.29 23.92 -9.42
CA TYR A 265 5.51 24.85 -10.52
C TYR A 265 4.35 25.81 -10.81
N LEU A 266 3.09 25.42 -10.53
CA LEU A 266 1.92 26.24 -10.84
C LEU A 266 1.30 26.87 -9.58
N ILE A 267 1.16 26.09 -8.49
CA ILE A 267 0.41 26.55 -7.31
C ILE A 267 1.33 27.25 -6.31
N SER A 268 2.52 26.74 -6.10
CA SER A 268 3.49 27.35 -5.18
C SER A 268 4.13 28.57 -5.83
N GLN A 269 3.65 29.76 -5.52
CA GLN A 269 4.25 31.04 -5.94
C GLN A 269 5.72 31.21 -5.47
N LYS A 270 6.13 30.42 -4.47
CA LYS A 270 7.52 30.26 -4.06
C LYS A 270 8.12 29.17 -4.94
N LEU A 271 8.62 29.54 -6.11
CA LEU A 271 9.34 28.73 -7.11
C LEU A 271 10.05 27.48 -6.55
N PRO A 272 10.45 26.48 -7.38
CA PRO A 272 11.06 25.20 -6.98
C PRO A 272 12.37 25.37 -6.22
N ASN A 273 12.29 26.18 -5.18
CA ASN A 273 13.40 26.66 -4.40
C ASN A 273 14.04 25.54 -3.58
N SER A 274 13.28 24.43 -3.38
CA SER A 274 13.79 23.29 -2.61
C SER A 274 14.94 22.58 -3.30
N PHE A 275 14.82 22.34 -4.62
CA PHE A 275 15.89 21.73 -5.41
C PHE A 275 17.11 22.66 -5.50
N ASN A 276 16.88 23.90 -5.92
CA ASN A 276 17.93 24.90 -6.05
C ASN A 276 18.60 25.27 -4.73
N LYS A 277 17.83 25.42 -3.64
CA LYS A 277 18.38 25.62 -2.29
C LYS A 277 19.26 24.46 -1.87
N THR A 278 18.84 23.22 -2.15
CA THR A 278 19.63 22.04 -1.84
C THR A 278 20.95 22.02 -2.63
N LEU A 279 20.92 22.30 -3.93
CA LEU A 279 22.15 22.34 -4.74
C LEU A 279 23.09 23.46 -4.29
N ASN A 280 22.57 24.62 -3.95
CA ASN A 280 23.39 25.73 -3.42
C ASN A 280 23.99 25.38 -2.05
N TYR A 281 23.22 24.71 -1.18
CA TYR A 281 23.73 24.21 0.09
C TYR A 281 24.83 23.16 -0.11
N PHE A 282 24.67 22.25 -1.09
CA PHE A 282 25.65 21.21 -1.41
C PHE A 282 26.98 21.75 -1.98
N LYS A 283 26.99 23.00 -2.47
CA LYS A 283 28.27 23.62 -2.89
C LYS A 283 29.30 23.66 -1.77
N LYS A 284 28.83 23.82 -0.52
CA LYS A 284 29.68 23.96 0.68
C LYS A 284 30.30 22.64 1.17
N PHE A 285 29.89 21.47 0.60
CA PHE A 285 30.27 20.16 1.12
C PHE A 285 30.66 19.19 0.01
N ASN A 286 31.53 18.24 0.35
CA ASN A 286 32.11 17.29 -0.63
C ASN A 286 31.31 15.99 -0.73
N ASN A 287 30.49 15.61 0.30
CA ASN A 287 29.78 14.34 0.35
C ASN A 287 28.29 14.61 0.53
N CYS A 288 27.58 14.70 -0.57
CA CYS A 288 26.16 15.03 -0.59
C CYS A 288 25.37 14.11 -1.50
N VAL A 289 24.13 13.82 -1.12
CA VAL A 289 23.21 13.02 -1.92
C VAL A 289 21.84 13.69 -1.95
N LEU A 290 21.34 13.95 -3.15
CA LEU A 290 19.95 14.34 -3.39
C LEU A 290 19.21 13.15 -3.99
N VAL A 291 18.25 12.59 -3.27
CA VAL A 291 17.32 11.58 -3.79
C VAL A 291 16.07 12.30 -4.26
N PHE A 292 15.75 12.15 -5.54
CA PHE A 292 14.57 12.73 -6.16
C PHE A 292 13.56 11.64 -6.50
N ILE A 293 12.38 11.72 -5.89
CA ILE A 293 11.28 10.79 -6.10
C ILE A 293 10.22 11.48 -6.95
N LYS A 294 10.03 10.99 -8.18
CA LYS A 294 8.99 11.47 -9.07
C LYS A 294 7.62 11.03 -8.54
N ASP A 295 6.65 11.93 -8.54
CA ASP A 295 5.25 11.57 -8.27
C ASP A 295 4.67 10.88 -9.49
N THR A 296 4.34 9.60 -9.35
CA THR A 296 3.91 8.70 -10.42
C THR A 296 2.40 8.51 -10.49
N ASN A 297 1.63 9.21 -9.66
CA ASN A 297 0.18 9.16 -9.74
C ASN A 297 -0.30 9.71 -11.09
N LEU A 298 -0.91 8.88 -11.92
CA LEU A 298 -1.46 9.25 -13.24
C LEU A 298 -2.47 10.41 -13.16
N LYS A 299 -3.18 10.55 -12.03
CA LYS A 299 -4.14 11.64 -11.77
C LYS A 299 -3.55 12.73 -10.86
N SER A 300 -2.22 12.84 -10.74
CA SER A 300 -1.58 13.80 -9.82
C SER A 300 -1.96 15.26 -10.11
N VAL A 301 -2.14 15.63 -11.37
CA VAL A 301 -2.55 16.98 -11.79
C VAL A 301 -3.96 17.28 -11.31
N THR A 302 -4.93 16.47 -11.71
CA THR A 302 -6.35 16.63 -11.36
C THR A 302 -6.57 16.57 -9.86
N GLN A 303 -5.92 15.64 -9.17
CA GLN A 303 -6.06 15.49 -7.71
C GLN A 303 -5.47 16.69 -6.98
N THR A 304 -4.29 17.17 -7.39
CA THR A 304 -3.65 18.33 -6.78
C THR A 304 -4.50 19.59 -6.92
N LEU A 305 -5.12 19.78 -8.10
CA LEU A 305 -6.03 20.92 -8.33
C LEU A 305 -7.31 20.82 -7.48
N LYS A 306 -7.90 19.63 -7.36
CA LYS A 306 -9.06 19.40 -6.48
C LYS A 306 -8.71 19.68 -5.01
N ASP A 307 -7.60 19.14 -4.51
CA ASP A 307 -7.15 19.32 -3.15
C ASP A 307 -6.85 20.81 -2.85
N TYR A 308 -6.29 21.52 -3.81
CA TYR A 308 -6.03 22.95 -3.70
C TYR A 308 -7.32 23.77 -3.62
N LYS A 309 -8.28 23.53 -4.52
CA LYS A 309 -9.58 24.22 -4.51
C LYS A 309 -10.38 23.96 -3.23
N ASN A 310 -10.35 22.74 -2.71
CA ASN A 310 -11.17 22.36 -1.54
C ASN A 310 -10.54 22.73 -0.20
N LYS A 311 -9.23 22.84 -0.10
CA LYS A 311 -8.51 22.96 1.20
C LYS A 311 -7.50 24.09 1.26
N GLY A 312 -7.34 24.88 0.20
CA GLY A 312 -6.31 25.93 0.11
C GLY A 312 -4.86 25.43 0.21
N SER A 313 -4.63 24.14 0.46
CA SER A 313 -3.30 23.53 0.55
C SER A 313 -3.30 22.06 0.14
N TYR A 314 -2.26 21.64 -0.57
CA TYR A 314 -2.03 20.23 -0.91
C TYR A 314 -1.40 19.50 0.29
N LYS A 315 -2.13 18.54 0.89
CA LYS A 315 -1.60 17.62 1.90
C LYS A 315 -1.49 16.22 1.30
N LYS A 316 -0.29 15.63 1.34
CA LYS A 316 -0.09 14.22 0.95
C LYS A 316 -0.77 13.30 1.98
N SER A 317 -1.42 12.23 1.51
CA SER A 317 -1.91 11.17 2.40
C SER A 317 -0.74 10.47 3.13
N ASN A 318 -0.97 9.92 4.31
CA ASN A 318 0.04 9.20 5.08
C ASN A 318 0.63 8.02 4.28
N ASP A 319 -0.19 7.26 3.58
CA ASP A 319 0.22 6.13 2.74
C ASP A 319 1.19 6.54 1.62
N LYS A 320 0.93 7.68 0.98
CA LYS A 320 1.79 8.22 -0.07
C LYS A 320 3.13 8.70 0.50
N LEU A 321 3.11 9.26 1.72
CA LEU A 321 4.32 9.62 2.45
C LEU A 321 5.14 8.38 2.79
N LEU A 322 4.51 7.34 3.35
CA LEU A 322 5.18 6.07 3.70
C LEU A 322 5.84 5.42 2.49
N ARG A 323 5.14 5.32 1.36
CA ARG A 323 5.69 4.75 0.11
C ARG A 323 6.89 5.53 -0.41
N ASN A 324 6.78 6.86 -0.46
CA ASN A 324 7.89 7.71 -0.89
C ASN A 324 9.10 7.60 0.04
N TYR A 325 8.87 7.50 1.37
CA TYR A 325 9.94 7.24 2.33
C TYR A 325 10.57 5.87 2.12
N GLY A 326 9.77 4.84 1.84
CA GLY A 326 10.25 3.49 1.56
C GLY A 326 11.13 3.42 0.31
N ILE A 327 10.71 4.02 -0.80
CA ILE A 327 11.49 4.12 -2.04
C ILE A 327 12.78 4.90 -1.80
N GLY A 328 12.68 6.06 -1.13
CA GLY A 328 13.86 6.88 -0.78
C GLY A 328 14.84 6.13 0.10
N ALA A 329 14.36 5.39 1.10
CA ALA A 329 15.20 4.57 1.98
C ALA A 329 15.90 3.43 1.22
N GLN A 330 15.22 2.79 0.28
CA GLN A 330 15.83 1.74 -0.54
C GLN A 330 16.91 2.29 -1.47
N ILE A 331 16.70 3.48 -2.07
CA ILE A 331 17.74 4.17 -2.86
C ILE A 331 18.95 4.50 -1.98
N ILE A 332 18.72 5.04 -0.77
CA ILE A 332 19.79 5.37 0.19
C ILE A 332 20.55 4.10 0.60
N LYS A 333 19.85 2.99 0.85
CA LYS A 333 20.45 1.69 1.15
C LYS A 333 21.28 1.15 -0.01
N ASP A 334 20.80 1.26 -1.26
CA ASP A 334 21.55 0.85 -2.47
C ASP A 334 22.81 1.67 -2.66
N LEU A 335 22.80 2.94 -2.27
CA LEU A 335 23.98 3.82 -2.20
C LEU A 335 24.93 3.44 -1.06
N LYS A 336 24.66 2.39 -0.28
CA LYS A 336 25.45 1.89 0.86
C LYS A 336 25.60 2.89 2.00
N ILE A 337 24.65 3.83 2.15
CA ILE A 337 24.62 4.83 3.22
C ILE A 337 23.95 4.22 4.44
N ARG A 338 24.70 4.03 5.54
CA ARG A 338 24.20 3.53 6.82
C ARG A 338 23.99 4.63 7.87
N LYS A 339 24.74 5.72 7.77
CA LYS A 339 24.61 6.91 8.64
C LYS A 339 24.51 8.13 7.75
N MET A 340 23.66 9.08 8.09
CA MET A 340 23.50 10.30 7.30
C MET A 340 23.14 11.51 8.17
N ILE A 341 23.46 12.70 7.67
CA ILE A 341 22.89 13.96 8.11
C ILE A 341 21.68 14.24 7.20
N LEU A 342 20.49 14.30 7.78
CA LEU A 342 19.29 14.56 7.00
C LEU A 342 19.10 16.07 6.79
N ILE A 343 19.03 16.50 5.54
CA ILE A 343 18.70 17.87 5.17
C ILE A 343 17.19 18.00 5.03
N THR A 344 16.57 18.92 5.75
CA THR A 344 15.10 19.06 5.80
C THR A 344 14.68 20.54 5.88
N LYS A 345 13.40 20.84 5.56
CA LYS A 345 12.80 22.19 5.71
C LYS A 345 12.29 22.45 7.14
N SER A 346 11.99 21.40 7.86
CA SER A 346 11.49 21.44 9.25
C SER A 346 11.91 20.17 9.96
N PRO A 347 12.09 20.18 11.28
CA PRO A 347 12.36 18.96 12.04
C PRO A 347 11.30 17.90 11.75
N LYS A 348 11.72 16.67 11.49
CA LYS A 348 10.82 15.55 11.17
C LYS A 348 11.20 14.31 11.97
N LYS A 349 10.21 13.70 12.57
CA LYS A 349 10.34 12.33 13.07
C LYS A 349 10.17 11.39 11.87
N VAL A 350 11.29 10.88 11.33
CA VAL A 350 11.26 9.93 10.22
C VAL A 350 11.16 8.53 10.82
N ILE A 351 9.98 7.95 10.72
CA ILE A 351 9.69 6.61 11.24
C ILE A 351 10.10 5.57 10.19
N GLY A 352 10.68 4.46 10.63
CA GLY A 352 10.90 3.27 9.78
C GLY A 352 12.25 3.17 9.07
N LEU A 353 13.14 4.18 9.13
CA LEU A 353 14.49 4.07 8.55
C LEU A 353 15.37 3.02 9.25
N GLU A 354 15.13 2.77 10.53
CA GLU A 354 15.81 1.72 11.31
C GLU A 354 15.65 0.33 10.67
N GLY A 355 14.46 0.05 10.09
CA GLY A 355 14.20 -1.19 9.36
C GLY A 355 15.03 -1.36 8.08
N TYR A 356 15.69 -0.29 7.60
CA TYR A 356 16.63 -0.34 6.48
C TYR A 356 18.08 -0.26 6.91
N ASN A 357 18.37 -0.30 8.22
CA ASN A 357 19.70 -0.09 8.82
C ASN A 357 20.29 1.29 8.46
N ILE A 358 19.45 2.33 8.40
CA ILE A 358 19.85 3.71 8.14
C ILE A 358 19.63 4.52 9.42
N LYS A 359 20.69 5.17 9.94
CA LYS A 359 20.66 6.04 11.11
C LYS A 359 20.83 7.50 10.70
N ILE A 360 19.90 8.35 11.12
CA ILE A 360 20.06 9.81 11.04
C ILE A 360 20.89 10.24 12.24
N THR A 361 22.08 10.81 11.98
CA THR A 361 22.99 11.30 13.04
C THR A 361 22.66 12.73 13.46
N LYS A 362 22.19 13.54 12.53
CA LYS A 362 21.82 14.95 12.71
C LYS A 362 20.79 15.36 11.68
N GLN A 363 19.96 16.36 12.00
CA GLN A 363 19.11 17.05 11.02
C GLN A 363 19.64 18.48 10.85
N GLU A 364 19.77 18.93 9.59
CA GLU A 364 20.15 20.30 9.24
C GLU A 364 19.02 20.94 8.41
N LEU A 365 18.66 22.18 8.77
CA LEU A 365 17.56 22.92 8.15
C LEU A 365 18.07 23.79 7.01
N ILE A 366 17.32 23.83 5.88
CA ILE A 366 17.62 24.68 4.72
C ILE A 366 16.37 25.28 4.09
#